data_2bfd04ead9e1df400637af164ff9dc28
#
_entry.id   2bfd04ead9e1df400637af164ff9dc28
#
_cell.length_a   1.000
_cell.length_b   1.000
_cell.length_c   1.000
_cell.angle_alpha   90.00
_cell.angle_beta   90.00
_cell.angle_gamma   90.00
#
_symmetry.space_group_name_H-M   'P 1'
#
loop_
_entity.id
_entity.type
_entity.pdbx_description
1 polymer ?
#
loop_
_entity_poly.entity_id
_entity_poly.type
_entity_poly.pdbx_seq_one_letter_code
_entity_poly.pdbx_strand_id
1 'polypeptide(L)'
;MSGSYRYAGGGVFPILVDAAKGGDNWRNNYICNETSEDILIFGSSRAIHHYNPAIISDSIGLSCYNCGQDGNGIILNYGRLQMIEQRYAPKFIIYDITPGFDVLAGDDDHKYLKWLKAYYDRPGIPEIFESVDKTEKYKMMSNMYRYNSSFVQIVSDCIYPRQSSGLNGYRPLEGEMDMMKVREDDSVEPEQVSYQYDSLKLYYWDKLIQLSSKSKLILVISPSWYGTEPGQYAPLLERCAENGLTLINFANDPKYLRNPEYFKDGMHLNSKGADEFTRDLMRVLKEKTLLCL
;
A
#
# COMPACT_ATOMS: atom_id res chain seq x y z
N MET A 1 26.07 -11.41 -9.07
CA MET A 1 25.68 -11.13 -10.47
C MET A 1 24.21 -10.73 -10.45
N SER A 2 23.92 -9.43 -10.45
CA SER A 2 22.56 -8.90 -10.43
C SER A 2 21.98 -9.00 -11.84
N GLY A 3 21.20 -10.03 -12.07
CA GLY A 3 20.41 -10.13 -13.30
C GLY A 3 19.30 -9.09 -13.27
N SER A 4 19.49 -7.98 -13.98
CA SER A 4 18.41 -7.05 -14.26
C SER A 4 17.35 -7.80 -15.07
N TYR A 5 16.24 -8.16 -14.44
CA TYR A 5 15.05 -8.65 -15.14
C TYR A 5 14.47 -7.51 -15.96
N ARG A 6 15.00 -7.29 -17.16
CA ARG A 6 14.35 -6.46 -18.17
C ARG A 6 13.09 -7.18 -18.63
N TYR A 7 12.04 -6.42 -18.88
CA TYR A 7 10.76 -6.93 -19.40
C TYR A 7 10.97 -7.98 -20.49
N ALA A 8 10.51 -9.20 -20.25
CA ALA A 8 10.57 -10.32 -21.20
C ALA A 8 9.39 -10.30 -22.19
N GLY A 9 9.15 -9.15 -22.81
CA GLY A 9 8.17 -8.98 -23.88
C GLY A 9 8.74 -8.01 -24.89
N GLY A 10 9.11 -8.51 -26.08
CA GLY A 10 9.63 -7.66 -27.17
C GLY A 10 8.58 -6.68 -27.65
N GLY A 11 8.67 -5.43 -27.22
CA GLY A 11 7.79 -4.36 -27.65
C GLY A 11 8.30 -2.99 -27.18
N VAL A 12 7.80 -1.93 -27.80
CA VAL A 12 8.16 -0.53 -27.49
C VAL A 12 7.72 -0.11 -26.06
N PHE A 13 6.66 -0.70 -25.55
CA PHE A 13 6.06 -0.34 -24.26
C PHE A 13 6.95 -0.57 -23.03
N PRO A 14 7.63 -1.69 -22.87
CA PRO A 14 8.57 -1.87 -21.76
C PRO A 14 9.67 -0.79 -21.75
N ILE A 15 10.15 -0.41 -22.94
CA ILE A 15 11.20 0.62 -23.10
C ILE A 15 10.65 1.99 -22.65
N LEU A 16 9.40 2.30 -22.99
CA LEU A 16 8.76 3.56 -22.61
C LEU A 16 8.50 3.64 -21.09
N VAL A 17 8.11 2.53 -20.44
CA VAL A 17 7.94 2.49 -18.99
C VAL A 17 9.26 2.74 -18.26
N ASP A 18 10.36 2.16 -18.76
CA ASP A 18 11.70 2.40 -18.19
C ASP A 18 12.18 3.84 -18.41
N ALA A 19 11.75 4.48 -19.51
CA ALA A 19 12.11 5.87 -19.85
C ALA A 19 11.26 6.92 -19.11
N ALA A 20 10.04 6.56 -18.68
CA ALA A 20 9.11 7.46 -17.99
C ALA A 20 9.57 7.69 -16.55
N LYS A 21 10.31 8.77 -16.28
CA LYS A 21 10.84 9.09 -14.96
C LYS A 21 9.85 9.90 -14.11
N GLY A 22 9.75 9.56 -12.83
CA GLY A 22 9.10 10.37 -11.80
C GLY A 22 7.58 10.24 -11.66
N GLY A 23 6.88 9.53 -12.56
CA GLY A 23 5.44 9.28 -12.47
C GLY A 23 5.08 8.00 -11.70
N ASP A 24 3.77 7.70 -11.59
CA ASP A 24 3.30 6.50 -10.91
C ASP A 24 3.74 5.19 -11.58
N ASN A 25 3.89 5.20 -12.92
CA ASN A 25 4.40 4.05 -13.66
C ASN A 25 5.88 3.79 -13.32
N TRP A 26 6.71 4.83 -13.28
CA TRP A 26 8.10 4.71 -12.85
C TRP A 26 8.19 4.22 -11.40
N ARG A 27 7.39 4.81 -10.49
CA ARG A 27 7.35 4.39 -9.09
C ARG A 27 6.94 2.93 -8.95
N ASN A 28 5.91 2.50 -9.68
CA ASN A 28 5.50 1.11 -9.70
C ASN A 28 6.60 0.19 -10.25
N ASN A 29 7.31 0.63 -11.29
CA ASN A 29 8.46 -0.10 -11.84
C ASN A 29 9.58 -0.24 -10.79
N TYR A 30 9.93 0.85 -10.13
CA TYR A 30 10.91 0.84 -9.03
C TYR A 30 10.52 -0.16 -7.94
N ILE A 31 9.28 -0.10 -7.45
CA ILE A 31 8.77 -1.02 -6.42
C ILE A 31 8.92 -2.48 -6.85
N CYS A 32 8.46 -2.82 -8.06
CA CYS A 32 8.44 -4.21 -8.53
C CYS A 32 9.83 -4.76 -8.91
N ASN A 33 10.77 -3.90 -9.33
CA ASN A 33 12.01 -4.33 -9.97
C ASN A 33 13.30 -3.91 -9.28
N GLU A 34 13.29 -2.81 -8.51
CA GLU A 34 14.53 -2.14 -8.12
C GLU A 34 14.68 -1.98 -6.61
N THR A 35 13.59 -2.01 -5.82
CA THR A 35 13.67 -1.91 -4.35
C THR A 35 14.66 -2.91 -3.78
N SER A 36 15.43 -2.46 -2.80
CA SER A 36 16.41 -3.24 -2.04
C SER A 36 16.50 -2.79 -0.58
N GLU A 37 15.55 -1.98 -0.16
CA GLU A 37 15.51 -1.38 1.17
C GLU A 37 15.20 -2.43 2.24
N ASP A 38 15.72 -2.17 3.45
CA ASP A 38 15.53 -3.03 4.62
C ASP A 38 14.08 -3.06 5.08
N ILE A 39 13.35 -1.93 4.89
CA ILE A 39 11.98 -1.73 5.33
C ILE A 39 11.12 -1.31 4.13
N LEU A 40 10.04 -2.04 3.91
CA LEU A 40 9.02 -1.66 2.94
C LEU A 40 7.69 -1.38 3.64
N ILE A 41 7.04 -0.27 3.26
CA ILE A 41 5.72 0.11 3.78
C ILE A 41 4.69 -0.14 2.70
N PHE A 42 3.69 -0.95 2.97
CA PHE A 42 2.58 -1.25 2.07
C PHE A 42 1.25 -0.71 2.62
N GLY A 43 0.26 -0.60 1.77
CA GLY A 43 -1.09 -0.18 2.07
C GLY A 43 -1.68 0.71 0.98
N SER A 44 -2.74 1.43 1.34
CA SER A 44 -3.51 2.32 0.46
C SER A 44 -2.94 3.75 0.40
N SER A 45 -3.81 4.74 0.14
CA SER A 45 -3.49 6.17 0.26
C SER A 45 -3.02 6.55 1.66
N ARG A 46 -3.53 5.89 2.70
CA ARG A 46 -3.05 6.13 4.06
C ARG A 46 -1.58 5.74 4.19
N ALA A 47 -1.15 4.63 3.63
CA ALA A 47 0.27 4.28 3.63
C ALA A 47 1.12 5.34 2.93
N ILE A 48 0.76 5.74 1.71
CA ILE A 48 1.58 6.69 0.93
C ILE A 48 1.67 8.09 1.54
N HIS A 49 0.62 8.50 2.31
CA HIS A 49 0.52 9.85 2.87
C HIS A 49 0.84 9.96 4.36
N HIS A 50 0.81 8.85 5.13
CA HIS A 50 0.96 8.90 6.58
C HIS A 50 2.35 8.52 7.08
N TYR A 51 3.14 7.81 6.29
CA TYR A 51 4.43 7.26 6.73
C TYR A 51 5.58 7.97 6.03
N ASN A 52 6.42 8.65 6.80
CA ASN A 52 7.61 9.32 6.30
C ASN A 52 8.84 8.40 6.43
N PRO A 53 9.37 7.83 5.32
CA PRO A 53 10.51 6.90 5.36
C PRO A 53 11.79 7.52 5.91
N ALA A 54 11.98 8.85 5.76
CA ALA A 54 13.16 9.52 6.29
C ALA A 54 13.18 9.45 7.82
N ILE A 55 12.05 9.73 8.49
CA ILE A 55 11.92 9.62 9.95
C ILE A 55 12.17 8.18 10.41
N ILE A 56 11.67 7.19 9.69
CA ILE A 56 11.90 5.78 10.01
C ILE A 56 13.38 5.45 9.89
N SER A 57 14.02 5.81 8.77
CA SER A 57 15.44 5.55 8.51
C SER A 57 16.34 6.21 9.56
N ASP A 58 16.08 7.48 9.88
CA ASP A 58 16.84 8.24 10.89
C ASP A 58 16.68 7.63 12.29
N SER A 59 15.50 7.04 12.58
CA SER A 59 15.22 6.48 13.89
C SER A 59 15.99 5.20 14.21
N ILE A 60 16.35 4.40 13.21
CA ILE A 60 16.91 3.05 13.40
C ILE A 60 18.09 2.72 12.47
N GLY A 61 18.49 3.63 11.58
CA GLY A 61 19.64 3.44 10.69
C GLY A 61 19.44 2.38 9.59
N LEU A 62 18.17 2.06 9.24
CA LEU A 62 17.82 1.13 8.17
C LEU A 62 17.21 1.88 6.99
N SER A 63 17.47 1.39 5.78
CA SER A 63 16.84 1.95 4.57
C SER A 63 15.35 1.65 4.54
N CYS A 64 14.52 2.62 4.11
CA CYS A 64 13.07 2.51 4.09
C CYS A 64 12.49 3.09 2.81
N TYR A 65 11.50 2.40 2.22
CA TYR A 65 10.74 2.89 1.09
C TYR A 65 9.24 2.70 1.29
N ASN A 66 8.46 3.71 0.87
CA ASN A 66 7.00 3.68 0.94
C ASN A 66 6.40 3.18 -0.38
N CYS A 67 5.86 1.97 -0.36
CA CYS A 67 5.20 1.29 -1.48
C CYS A 67 3.68 1.52 -1.54
N GLY A 68 3.09 2.32 -0.65
CA GLY A 68 1.65 2.59 -0.59
C GLY A 68 1.08 3.07 -1.93
N GLN A 69 -0.19 2.83 -2.22
CA GLN A 69 -0.82 3.20 -3.49
C GLN A 69 -2.25 3.68 -3.29
N ASP A 70 -2.54 4.90 -3.77
CA ASP A 70 -3.88 5.49 -3.68
C ASP A 70 -4.97 4.56 -4.22
N GLY A 71 -6.04 4.38 -3.43
CA GLY A 71 -7.21 3.60 -3.82
C GLY A 71 -6.95 2.10 -4.02
N ASN A 72 -5.86 1.56 -3.49
CA ASN A 72 -5.48 0.16 -3.64
C ASN A 72 -5.29 -0.53 -2.28
N GLY A 73 -5.31 -1.86 -2.29
CA GLY A 73 -5.24 -2.68 -1.08
C GLY A 73 -4.46 -3.98 -1.27
N ILE A 74 -4.86 -4.99 -0.50
CA ILE A 74 -4.14 -6.25 -0.31
C ILE A 74 -3.82 -6.98 -1.62
N ILE A 75 -4.72 -6.99 -2.60
CA ILE A 75 -4.54 -7.72 -3.87
C ILE A 75 -3.35 -7.16 -4.66
N LEU A 76 -3.28 -5.82 -4.82
CA LEU A 76 -2.13 -5.18 -5.47
C LEU A 76 -0.85 -5.39 -4.66
N ASN A 77 -0.93 -5.17 -3.35
CA ASN A 77 0.24 -5.20 -2.48
C ASN A 77 0.84 -6.61 -2.40
N TYR A 78 0.00 -7.66 -2.40
CA TYR A 78 0.46 -9.05 -2.54
C TYR A 78 1.20 -9.26 -3.85
N GLY A 79 0.65 -8.82 -4.99
CA GLY A 79 1.29 -8.97 -6.29
C GLY A 79 2.65 -8.27 -6.37
N ARG A 80 2.78 -7.07 -5.78
CA ARG A 80 4.06 -6.35 -5.66
C ARG A 80 5.05 -7.10 -4.78
N LEU A 81 4.61 -7.54 -3.60
CA LEU A 81 5.46 -8.28 -2.68
C LEU A 81 5.96 -9.60 -3.31
N GLN A 82 5.11 -10.29 -4.07
CA GLN A 82 5.50 -11.51 -4.78
C GLN A 82 6.64 -11.26 -5.77
N MET A 83 6.64 -10.14 -6.49
CA MET A 83 7.74 -9.77 -7.38
C MET A 83 9.01 -9.37 -6.62
N ILE A 84 8.85 -8.71 -5.48
CA ILE A 84 9.97 -8.31 -4.61
C ILE A 84 10.65 -9.55 -4.01
N GLU A 85 9.90 -10.47 -3.45
CA GLU A 85 10.42 -11.70 -2.81
C GLU A 85 11.18 -12.62 -3.77
N GLN A 86 10.94 -12.50 -5.09
CA GLN A 86 11.75 -13.18 -6.10
C GLN A 86 13.19 -12.64 -6.20
N ARG A 87 13.44 -11.45 -5.66
CA ARG A 87 14.74 -10.76 -5.73
C ARG A 87 15.45 -10.70 -4.37
N TYR A 88 14.72 -10.38 -3.32
CA TYR A 88 15.21 -10.30 -1.94
C TYR A 88 14.03 -10.31 -0.96
N ALA A 89 14.30 -10.59 0.30
CA ALA A 89 13.34 -10.44 1.39
C ALA A 89 13.71 -9.19 2.21
N PRO A 90 12.84 -8.17 2.34
CA PRO A 90 13.07 -7.06 3.23
C PRO A 90 13.14 -7.56 4.69
N LYS A 91 13.89 -6.88 5.56
CA LYS A 91 13.94 -7.24 6.98
C LYS A 91 12.60 -7.03 7.66
N PHE A 92 11.93 -5.92 7.31
CA PHE A 92 10.64 -5.53 7.88
C PHE A 92 9.64 -5.16 6.78
N ILE A 93 8.41 -5.58 6.98
CA ILE A 93 7.27 -5.14 6.20
C ILE A 93 6.30 -4.48 7.17
N ILE A 94 6.02 -3.19 6.96
CA ILE A 94 4.96 -2.45 7.66
C ILE A 94 3.77 -2.39 6.71
N TYR A 95 2.63 -2.92 7.12
CA TYR A 95 1.41 -2.87 6.33
C TYR A 95 0.35 -2.03 7.02
N ASP A 96 -0.04 -0.91 6.38
CA ASP A 96 -1.14 -0.07 6.85
C ASP A 96 -2.47 -0.60 6.34
N ILE A 97 -3.31 -1.06 7.26
CA ILE A 97 -4.61 -1.65 6.97
C ILE A 97 -5.64 -0.54 6.77
N THR A 98 -6.29 -0.53 5.60
CA THR A 98 -7.47 0.28 5.31
C THR A 98 -8.66 -0.67 5.10
N PRO A 99 -9.59 -0.81 6.06
CA PRO A 99 -10.59 -1.87 6.03
C PRO A 99 -11.35 -2.00 4.70
N GLY A 100 -11.77 -0.91 4.08
CA GLY A 100 -12.48 -0.91 2.80
C GLY A 100 -11.70 -1.52 1.64
N PHE A 101 -10.37 -1.35 1.62
CA PHE A 101 -9.52 -1.88 0.55
C PHE A 101 -8.92 -3.25 0.88
N ASP A 102 -8.85 -3.60 2.17
CA ASP A 102 -8.09 -4.75 2.63
C ASP A 102 -8.94 -5.89 3.20
N VAL A 103 -10.19 -5.60 3.63
CA VAL A 103 -10.99 -6.57 4.40
C VAL A 103 -12.45 -6.61 3.96
N LEU A 104 -13.07 -5.44 3.80
CA LEU A 104 -14.51 -5.34 3.58
C LEU A 104 -14.88 -5.55 2.12
N ALA A 105 -16.04 -6.17 1.90
CA ALA A 105 -16.67 -6.30 0.58
C ALA A 105 -17.25 -4.95 0.10
N GLY A 106 -17.65 -4.91 -1.16
CA GLY A 106 -18.33 -3.76 -1.78
C GLY A 106 -17.44 -2.89 -2.68
N ASP A 107 -16.15 -3.25 -2.81
CA ASP A 107 -15.24 -2.59 -3.73
C ASP A 107 -15.12 -3.37 -5.06
N ASP A 108 -14.69 -2.68 -6.13
CA ASP A 108 -14.40 -3.31 -7.42
C ASP A 108 -12.95 -3.82 -7.44
N ASP A 109 -12.78 -5.13 -7.30
CA ASP A 109 -11.46 -5.76 -7.26
C ASP A 109 -10.66 -5.64 -8.57
N HIS A 110 -11.34 -5.39 -9.71
CA HIS A 110 -10.65 -5.17 -10.99
C HIS A 110 -9.72 -3.94 -10.96
N LYS A 111 -10.01 -2.93 -10.15
CA LYS A 111 -9.15 -1.75 -10.03
C LYS A 111 -7.75 -2.09 -9.50
N TYR A 112 -7.64 -3.11 -8.66
CA TYR A 112 -6.37 -3.55 -8.08
C TYR A 112 -5.42 -4.18 -9.10
N LEU A 113 -5.95 -4.65 -10.23
CA LEU A 113 -5.17 -5.25 -11.31
C LEU A 113 -4.41 -4.22 -12.17
N LYS A 114 -4.84 -2.94 -12.14
CA LYS A 114 -4.30 -1.89 -13.02
C LYS A 114 -2.77 -1.85 -13.01
N TRP A 115 -2.16 -1.84 -11.84
CA TRP A 115 -0.73 -1.70 -11.68
C TRP A 115 0.06 -3.00 -11.89
N LEU A 116 -0.63 -4.13 -12.01
CA LEU A 116 -0.04 -5.44 -12.29
C LEU A 116 -0.08 -5.81 -13.78
N LYS A 117 -0.88 -5.13 -14.61
CA LYS A 117 -1.06 -5.46 -16.04
C LYS A 117 0.25 -5.55 -16.82
N ALA A 118 1.18 -4.62 -16.59
CA ALA A 118 2.48 -4.61 -17.27
C ALA A 118 3.37 -5.81 -16.88
N TYR A 119 3.05 -6.48 -15.77
CA TYR A 119 3.82 -7.60 -15.21
C TYR A 119 3.10 -8.94 -15.34
N TYR A 120 2.04 -9.00 -16.15
CA TYR A 120 1.18 -10.18 -16.27
C TYR A 120 1.96 -11.48 -16.56
N ASP A 121 3.05 -11.41 -17.35
CA ASP A 121 3.83 -12.58 -17.72
C ASP A 121 4.81 -13.04 -16.63
N ARG A 122 4.80 -12.41 -15.44
CA ARG A 122 5.65 -12.83 -14.32
C ARG A 122 5.00 -13.94 -13.52
N PRO A 123 5.84 -14.85 -12.95
CA PRO A 123 5.33 -15.95 -12.14
C PRO A 123 4.41 -15.49 -11.02
N GLY A 124 3.22 -16.07 -10.93
CA GLY A 124 2.22 -15.81 -9.90
C GLY A 124 1.33 -14.57 -10.15
N ILE A 125 1.62 -13.76 -11.16
CA ILE A 125 0.77 -12.61 -11.49
C ILE A 125 -0.48 -13.02 -12.29
N PRO A 126 -0.43 -13.92 -13.30
CA PRO A 126 -1.63 -14.41 -13.99
C PRO A 126 -2.70 -14.95 -13.04
N GLU A 127 -2.30 -15.66 -12.00
CA GLU A 127 -3.20 -16.27 -11.02
C GLU A 127 -3.98 -15.18 -10.24
N ILE A 128 -3.38 -14.01 -10.01
CA ILE A 128 -4.07 -12.88 -9.38
C ILE A 128 -5.20 -12.38 -10.29
N PHE A 129 -4.94 -12.26 -11.59
CA PHE A 129 -5.97 -11.85 -12.55
C PHE A 129 -7.10 -12.85 -12.63
N GLU A 130 -6.78 -14.14 -12.72
CA GLU A 130 -7.78 -15.21 -12.80
C GLU A 130 -8.61 -15.36 -11.52
N SER A 131 -8.06 -15.00 -10.36
CA SER A 131 -8.77 -15.03 -9.09
C SER A 131 -9.83 -13.92 -8.97
N VAL A 132 -9.57 -12.77 -9.59
CA VAL A 132 -10.54 -11.65 -9.66
C VAL A 132 -11.62 -11.95 -10.71
N ASP A 133 -11.21 -12.31 -11.92
CA ASP A 133 -12.13 -12.68 -13.01
C ASP A 133 -11.43 -13.65 -13.99
N LYS A 134 -11.99 -14.85 -14.15
CA LYS A 134 -11.45 -15.86 -15.08
C LYS A 134 -11.36 -15.39 -16.53
N THR A 135 -12.09 -14.35 -16.90
CA THR A 135 -12.04 -13.77 -18.24
C THR A 135 -10.86 -12.84 -18.46
N GLU A 136 -10.21 -12.36 -17.41
CA GLU A 136 -9.06 -11.46 -17.50
C GLU A 136 -7.91 -12.05 -18.34
N LYS A 137 -7.68 -13.36 -18.26
CA LYS A 137 -6.64 -14.04 -19.08
C LYS A 137 -6.83 -13.81 -20.58
N TYR A 138 -8.07 -13.75 -21.06
CA TYR A 138 -8.33 -13.51 -22.48
C TYR A 138 -8.11 -12.04 -22.85
N LYS A 139 -8.48 -11.12 -21.95
CA LYS A 139 -8.26 -9.68 -22.13
C LYS A 139 -6.75 -9.38 -22.15
N MET A 140 -5.97 -10.08 -21.29
CA MET A 140 -4.53 -9.93 -21.18
C MET A 140 -3.73 -10.46 -22.39
N MET A 141 -4.36 -11.20 -23.32
CA MET A 141 -3.77 -11.56 -24.62
C MET A 141 -3.63 -10.34 -25.53
N SER A 142 -4.37 -9.26 -25.28
CA SER A 142 -4.30 -8.02 -26.05
C SER A 142 -3.34 -7.04 -25.40
N ASN A 143 -2.26 -6.68 -26.12
CA ASN A 143 -1.34 -5.61 -25.69
C ASN A 143 -2.06 -4.27 -25.52
N MET A 144 -3.10 -4.03 -26.31
CA MET A 144 -3.92 -2.83 -26.20
C MET A 144 -4.63 -2.76 -24.85
N TYR A 145 -5.18 -3.87 -24.35
CA TYR A 145 -5.79 -3.93 -23.02
C TYR A 145 -4.77 -3.77 -21.89
N ARG A 146 -3.60 -4.38 -22.02
CA ARG A 146 -2.53 -4.29 -21.00
C ARG A 146 -2.10 -2.86 -20.74
N TYR A 147 -2.01 -2.03 -21.77
CA TYR A 147 -1.37 -0.71 -21.69
C TYR A 147 -2.34 0.46 -21.91
N ASN A 148 -3.57 0.23 -22.36
CA ASN A 148 -4.52 1.28 -22.73
C ASN A 148 -4.72 2.34 -21.62
N SER A 149 -4.89 1.92 -20.38
CA SER A 149 -5.10 2.83 -19.24
C SER A 149 -3.86 3.62 -18.83
N SER A 150 -2.67 3.24 -19.28
CA SER A 150 -1.41 3.83 -18.88
C SER A 150 -0.66 4.50 -20.03
N PHE A 151 -1.05 4.24 -21.28
CA PHE A 151 -0.32 4.67 -22.46
C PHE A 151 -0.08 6.18 -22.52
N VAL A 152 -1.14 6.96 -22.42
CA VAL A 152 -1.06 8.42 -22.50
C VAL A 152 -0.18 8.97 -21.37
N GLN A 153 -0.31 8.41 -20.17
CA GLN A 153 0.47 8.81 -19.02
C GLN A 153 1.95 8.47 -19.20
N ILE A 154 2.26 7.25 -19.68
CA ILE A 154 3.64 6.80 -19.94
C ILE A 154 4.30 7.71 -20.99
N VAL A 155 3.61 8.00 -22.10
CA VAL A 155 4.13 8.90 -23.15
C VAL A 155 4.32 10.31 -22.59
N SER A 156 3.36 10.82 -21.81
CA SER A 156 3.50 12.12 -21.16
C SER A 156 4.71 12.18 -20.23
N ASP A 157 4.92 11.16 -19.39
CA ASP A 157 6.03 11.10 -18.45
C ASP A 157 7.40 10.92 -19.16
N CYS A 158 7.42 10.36 -20.37
CA CYS A 158 8.63 10.34 -21.22
C CYS A 158 8.98 11.72 -21.79
N ILE A 159 7.98 12.49 -22.20
CA ILE A 159 8.16 13.83 -22.80
C ILE A 159 8.39 14.87 -21.72
N TYR A 160 7.67 14.79 -20.63
CA TYR A 160 7.70 15.70 -19.49
C TYR A 160 8.01 14.91 -18.21
N PRO A 161 9.28 14.53 -17.99
CA PRO A 161 9.64 13.75 -16.79
C PRO A 161 9.26 14.51 -15.53
N ARG A 162 8.46 13.87 -14.68
CA ARG A 162 8.16 14.42 -13.36
C ARG A 162 9.39 14.22 -12.47
N GLN A 163 9.74 15.22 -11.69
CA GLN A 163 10.75 15.01 -10.66
C GLN A 163 10.21 14.00 -9.64
N SER A 164 10.95 12.94 -9.37
CA SER A 164 10.66 12.12 -8.20
C SER A 164 10.83 13.02 -6.99
N SER A 165 9.91 12.95 -6.04
CA SER A 165 9.94 13.81 -4.85
C SER A 165 11.20 13.65 -3.98
N GLY A 166 12.05 12.66 -4.26
CA GLY A 166 13.21 12.32 -3.42
C GLY A 166 12.83 11.80 -2.01
N LEU A 167 11.54 11.58 -1.76
CA LEU A 167 10.99 11.23 -0.45
C LEU A 167 10.78 9.72 -0.28
N ASN A 168 11.55 8.89 -0.98
CA ASN A 168 11.46 7.42 -0.88
C ASN A 168 10.02 6.89 -0.96
N GLY A 169 9.26 7.37 -1.96
CA GLY A 169 7.87 6.94 -2.20
C GLY A 169 6.80 7.65 -1.37
N TYR A 170 7.15 8.39 -0.33
CA TYR A 170 6.22 9.19 0.48
C TYR A 170 5.69 10.40 -0.30
N ARG A 171 4.42 10.73 -0.10
CA ARG A 171 3.74 11.88 -0.71
C ARG A 171 3.02 12.68 0.38
N PRO A 172 3.69 13.68 1.00
CA PRO A 172 3.03 14.51 2.01
C PRO A 172 1.84 15.29 1.43
N LEU A 173 0.83 15.49 2.25
CA LEU A 173 -0.31 16.34 1.94
C LEU A 173 -0.20 17.63 2.75
N GLU A 174 -0.13 18.75 2.06
CA GLU A 174 0.02 20.05 2.69
C GLU A 174 -1.32 20.71 3.06
N GLY A 175 -1.31 21.51 4.11
CA GLY A 175 -2.42 22.30 4.60
C GLY A 175 -3.27 21.58 5.64
N GLU A 176 -4.20 22.32 6.23
CA GLU A 176 -5.09 21.84 7.27
C GLU A 176 -6.44 21.40 6.72
N MET A 177 -7.20 20.69 7.55
CA MET A 177 -8.53 20.22 7.23
C MET A 177 -9.52 21.38 7.13
N ASP A 178 -10.26 21.44 6.03
CA ASP A 178 -11.36 22.38 5.86
C ASP A 178 -12.59 21.88 6.65
N MET A 179 -12.78 22.39 7.85
CA MET A 179 -13.86 21.99 8.74
C MET A 179 -15.26 22.27 8.17
N MET A 180 -15.39 23.18 7.18
CA MET A 180 -16.67 23.41 6.51
C MET A 180 -17.10 22.25 5.61
N LYS A 181 -16.14 21.38 5.22
CA LYS A 181 -16.40 20.19 4.39
C LYS A 181 -16.59 18.92 5.21
N VAL A 182 -16.35 18.98 6.52
CA VAL A 182 -16.62 17.87 7.42
C VAL A 182 -18.14 17.79 7.61
N ARG A 183 -18.75 16.69 7.17
CA ARG A 183 -20.17 16.49 7.43
C ARG A 183 -20.39 16.33 8.93
N GLU A 184 -21.34 17.11 9.47
CA GLU A 184 -21.83 16.94 10.85
C GLU A 184 -22.63 15.63 11.06
N ASP A 185 -22.76 14.83 10.01
CA ASP A 185 -23.63 13.64 9.91
C ASP A 185 -23.07 12.39 10.63
N ASP A 186 -22.21 12.60 11.61
CA ASP A 186 -21.56 11.50 12.36
C ASP A 186 -22.28 11.17 13.68
N SER A 187 -23.53 11.62 13.86
CA SER A 187 -24.39 11.24 14.97
C SER A 187 -25.27 10.01 14.66
N VAL A 188 -24.83 9.14 13.76
CA VAL A 188 -25.48 7.83 13.60
C VAL A 188 -25.16 7.03 14.86
N GLU A 189 -26.15 6.87 15.73
CA GLU A 189 -26.08 5.87 16.78
C GLU A 189 -25.67 4.52 16.13
N PRO A 190 -24.84 3.71 16.79
CA PRO A 190 -24.40 2.44 16.22
C PRO A 190 -25.61 1.50 16.14
N GLU A 191 -26.35 1.54 15.03
CA GLU A 191 -27.09 0.37 14.60
C GLU A 191 -26.07 -0.78 14.54
N GLN A 192 -26.51 -2.00 14.85
CA GLN A 192 -25.64 -3.18 14.74
C GLN A 192 -25.12 -3.28 13.30
N VAL A 193 -23.97 -2.67 13.04
CA VAL A 193 -23.35 -2.68 11.71
C VAL A 193 -22.86 -4.10 11.46
N SER A 194 -23.53 -4.79 10.57
CA SER A 194 -23.06 -6.08 10.05
C SER A 194 -22.01 -5.83 9.00
N TYR A 195 -20.76 -6.16 9.29
CA TYR A 195 -19.67 -6.06 8.31
C TYR A 195 -19.67 -7.27 7.38
N GLN A 196 -19.68 -7.00 6.07
CA GLN A 196 -19.47 -8.04 5.07
C GLN A 196 -17.98 -8.07 4.70
N TYR A 197 -17.36 -9.24 4.86
CA TYR A 197 -15.94 -9.43 4.55
C TYR A 197 -15.77 -10.01 3.15
N ASP A 198 -14.73 -9.56 2.48
CA ASP A 198 -14.37 -10.02 1.16
C ASP A 198 -13.48 -11.27 1.23
N SER A 199 -14.01 -12.38 0.74
CA SER A 199 -13.29 -13.66 0.79
C SER A 199 -12.01 -13.67 -0.05
N LEU A 200 -11.97 -12.91 -1.16
CA LEU A 200 -10.79 -12.82 -2.02
C LEU A 200 -9.69 -12.00 -1.33
N LYS A 201 -10.06 -10.88 -0.69
CA LYS A 201 -9.10 -10.08 0.09
C LYS A 201 -8.53 -10.88 1.26
N LEU A 202 -9.38 -11.64 1.97
CA LEU A 202 -8.94 -12.51 3.06
C LEU A 202 -8.02 -13.64 2.57
N TYR A 203 -8.30 -14.24 1.41
CA TYR A 203 -7.40 -15.19 0.79
C TYR A 203 -6.03 -14.58 0.50
N TYR A 204 -5.97 -13.33 0.01
CA TYR A 204 -4.70 -12.65 -0.24
C TYR A 204 -3.98 -12.24 1.04
N TRP A 205 -4.68 -12.02 2.14
CA TRP A 205 -4.04 -11.90 3.46
C TRP A 205 -3.31 -13.17 3.86
N ASP A 206 -3.95 -14.34 3.74
CA ASP A 206 -3.31 -15.62 4.05
C ASP A 206 -2.06 -15.85 3.19
N LYS A 207 -2.14 -15.49 1.91
CA LYS A 207 -1.01 -15.57 0.99
C LYS A 207 0.11 -14.58 1.32
N LEU A 208 -0.22 -13.34 1.71
CA LEU A 208 0.76 -12.33 2.08
C LEU A 208 1.49 -12.72 3.36
N ILE A 209 0.78 -13.19 4.37
CA ILE A 209 1.37 -13.67 5.63
C ILE A 209 2.35 -14.82 5.34
N GLN A 210 1.96 -15.79 4.54
CA GLN A 210 2.84 -16.90 4.15
C GLN A 210 4.09 -16.42 3.38
N LEU A 211 3.89 -15.51 2.43
CA LEU A 211 4.97 -14.96 1.60
C LEU A 211 5.98 -14.18 2.44
N SER A 212 5.50 -13.45 3.45
CA SER A 212 6.33 -12.62 4.35
C SER A 212 7.12 -13.42 5.40
N SER A 213 7.17 -14.75 5.31
CA SER A 213 7.77 -15.61 6.35
C SER A 213 9.26 -15.36 6.61
N LYS A 214 9.97 -14.75 5.67
CA LYS A 214 11.39 -14.35 5.79
C LYS A 214 11.57 -12.92 6.30
N SER A 215 10.49 -12.18 6.46
CA SER A 215 10.44 -10.79 6.87
C SER A 215 9.67 -10.67 8.17
N LYS A 216 9.95 -9.65 8.96
CA LYS A 216 9.09 -9.34 10.11
C LYS A 216 7.91 -8.48 9.64
N LEU A 217 6.73 -9.08 9.56
CA LEU A 217 5.49 -8.40 9.19
C LEU A 217 4.87 -7.70 10.42
N ILE A 218 4.63 -6.41 10.30
CA ILE A 218 4.00 -5.57 11.32
C ILE A 218 2.75 -4.94 10.69
N LEU A 219 1.60 -5.21 11.27
CA LEU A 219 0.33 -4.67 10.83
C LEU A 219 0.03 -3.39 11.62
N VAL A 220 -0.38 -2.35 10.93
CA VAL A 220 -0.70 -1.05 11.54
C VAL A 220 -2.04 -0.56 11.01
N ILE A 221 -2.82 0.06 11.87
CA ILE A 221 -3.95 0.90 11.47
C ILE A 221 -3.55 2.32 11.85
N SER A 222 -3.24 3.14 10.86
CA SER A 222 -2.83 4.53 11.07
C SER A 222 -4.00 5.41 11.52
N PRO A 223 -3.76 6.60 12.08
CA PRO A 223 -4.81 7.49 12.56
C PRO A 223 -5.89 7.75 11.50
N SER A 224 -7.13 7.85 11.94
CA SER A 224 -8.29 8.18 11.13
C SER A 224 -9.12 9.24 11.84
N TRP A 225 -9.68 10.20 11.09
CA TRP A 225 -10.54 11.23 11.64
C TRP A 225 -11.75 10.65 12.40
N TYR A 226 -12.36 9.62 11.82
CA TYR A 226 -13.57 8.99 12.37
C TYR A 226 -13.28 7.83 13.32
N GLY A 227 -12.02 7.42 13.46
CA GLY A 227 -11.67 6.19 14.14
C GLY A 227 -11.99 4.94 13.33
N THR A 228 -11.91 3.78 13.99
CA THR A 228 -12.29 2.48 13.43
C THR A 228 -12.91 1.60 14.50
N GLU A 229 -13.81 0.71 14.10
CA GLU A 229 -14.37 -0.30 14.99
C GLU A 229 -13.67 -1.66 14.79
N PRO A 230 -13.48 -2.45 15.86
CA PRO A 230 -12.85 -3.77 15.76
C PRO A 230 -13.51 -4.70 14.73
N GLY A 231 -14.84 -4.60 14.57
CA GLY A 231 -15.58 -5.38 13.57
C GLY A 231 -15.12 -5.13 12.14
N GLN A 232 -14.59 -3.96 11.81
CA GLN A 232 -14.12 -3.64 10.44
C GLN A 232 -12.90 -4.49 10.02
N TYR A 233 -12.14 -5.03 10.97
CA TYR A 233 -10.93 -5.83 10.73
C TYR A 233 -10.85 -7.10 11.56
N ALA A 234 -11.98 -7.56 12.13
CA ALA A 234 -12.02 -8.74 12.98
C ALA A 234 -11.34 -9.99 12.39
N PRO A 235 -11.51 -10.33 11.08
CA PRO A 235 -10.81 -11.47 10.48
C PRO A 235 -9.29 -11.34 10.47
N LEU A 236 -8.75 -10.12 10.52
CA LEU A 236 -7.30 -9.89 10.63
C LEU A 236 -6.80 -10.04 12.06
N LEU A 237 -7.63 -9.71 13.08
CA LEU A 237 -7.28 -9.98 14.48
C LEU A 237 -7.13 -11.48 14.72
N GLU A 238 -8.01 -12.29 14.15
CA GLU A 238 -7.93 -13.76 14.22
C GLU A 238 -6.61 -14.25 13.59
N ARG A 239 -6.28 -13.79 12.37
CA ARG A 239 -5.04 -14.13 11.69
C ARG A 239 -3.79 -13.68 12.45
N CYS A 240 -3.85 -12.51 13.07
CA CYS A 240 -2.76 -12.04 13.94
C CYS A 240 -2.54 -13.00 15.11
N ALA A 241 -3.61 -13.42 15.78
CA ALA A 241 -3.52 -14.35 16.90
C ALA A 241 -2.98 -15.73 16.47
N GLU A 242 -3.46 -16.27 15.35
CA GLU A 242 -3.04 -17.56 14.81
C GLU A 242 -1.58 -17.58 14.36
N ASN A 243 -1.08 -16.48 13.81
CA ASN A 243 0.27 -16.39 13.23
C ASN A 243 1.27 -15.63 14.13
N GLY A 244 0.89 -15.24 15.34
CA GLY A 244 1.75 -14.47 16.25
C GLY A 244 2.16 -13.11 15.71
N LEU A 245 1.33 -12.49 14.86
CA LEU A 245 1.59 -11.19 14.27
C LEU A 245 1.23 -10.06 15.22
N THR A 246 1.95 -8.96 15.12
CA THR A 246 1.65 -7.74 15.87
C THR A 246 0.78 -6.82 15.04
N LEU A 247 -0.35 -6.40 15.60
CA LEU A 247 -1.18 -5.32 15.09
C LEU A 247 -1.11 -4.14 16.05
N ILE A 248 -0.79 -2.95 15.52
CA ILE A 248 -0.72 -1.69 16.26
C ILE A 248 -1.83 -0.78 15.72
N ASN A 249 -2.74 -0.36 16.58
CA ASN A 249 -3.88 0.46 16.20
C ASN A 249 -3.76 1.88 16.75
N PHE A 250 -3.64 2.86 15.86
CA PHE A 250 -3.66 4.29 16.15
C PHE A 250 -4.96 4.98 15.70
N ALA A 251 -5.89 4.24 15.08
CA ALA A 251 -7.09 4.87 14.52
C ALA A 251 -7.96 5.59 15.56
N ASN A 252 -7.95 5.08 16.80
CA ASN A 252 -8.71 5.64 17.92
C ASN A 252 -7.81 6.33 18.96
N ASP A 253 -6.56 6.64 18.61
CA ASP A 253 -5.66 7.34 19.53
C ASP A 253 -6.18 8.77 19.77
N PRO A 254 -6.43 9.18 21.05
CA PRO A 254 -6.97 10.49 21.39
C PRO A 254 -6.14 11.67 20.90
N LYS A 255 -4.85 11.49 20.66
CA LYS A 255 -3.98 12.53 20.10
C LYS A 255 -4.43 12.96 18.70
N TYR A 256 -4.88 11.99 17.90
CA TYR A 256 -5.23 12.20 16.49
C TYR A 256 -6.73 12.32 16.26
N LEU A 257 -7.53 11.51 16.98
CA LEU A 257 -8.97 11.40 16.75
C LEU A 257 -9.65 12.78 16.78
N ARG A 258 -10.27 13.17 15.66
CA ARG A 258 -10.98 14.46 15.48
C ARG A 258 -10.12 15.70 15.76
N ASN A 259 -8.80 15.61 15.59
CA ASN A 259 -7.89 16.73 15.76
C ASN A 259 -7.52 17.35 14.39
N PRO A 260 -8.14 18.49 14.00
CA PRO A 260 -7.99 19.06 12.66
C PRO A 260 -6.55 19.51 12.35
N GLU A 261 -5.73 19.73 13.36
CA GLU A 261 -4.33 20.13 13.22
C GLU A 261 -3.48 19.07 12.47
N TYR A 262 -3.89 17.80 12.55
CA TYR A 262 -3.14 16.68 11.97
C TYR A 262 -3.73 16.12 10.68
N PHE A 263 -4.90 16.60 10.25
CA PHE A 263 -5.58 16.05 9.08
C PHE A 263 -5.63 17.02 7.90
N LYS A 264 -5.58 16.46 6.70
CA LYS A 264 -5.87 17.14 5.44
C LYS A 264 -7.35 17.04 5.07
N ASP A 265 -7.91 15.88 5.32
CA ASP A 265 -9.32 15.54 5.10
C ASP A 265 -9.74 14.40 6.06
N GLY A 266 -10.97 13.91 5.97
CA GLY A 266 -11.48 12.86 6.86
C GLY A 266 -10.76 11.52 6.78
N MET A 267 -9.88 11.32 5.79
CA MET A 267 -9.18 10.06 5.56
C MET A 267 -7.67 10.16 5.71
N HIS A 268 -7.09 11.35 5.50
CA HIS A 268 -5.65 11.51 5.36
C HIS A 268 -5.08 12.52 6.34
N LEU A 269 -3.95 12.15 6.95
CA LEU A 269 -3.11 13.08 7.69
C LEU A 269 -2.50 14.12 6.74
N ASN A 270 -2.31 15.35 7.24
CA ASN A 270 -1.43 16.31 6.60
C ASN A 270 0.05 16.00 6.92
N SER A 271 0.98 16.72 6.31
CA SER A 271 2.43 16.50 6.49
C SER A 271 2.85 16.54 7.97
N LYS A 272 2.29 17.46 8.77
CA LYS A 272 2.54 17.54 10.21
C LYS A 272 2.05 16.31 10.96
N GLY A 273 0.80 15.89 10.69
CA GLY A 273 0.20 14.71 11.31
C GLY A 273 0.95 13.42 10.92
N ALA A 274 1.37 13.31 9.68
CA ALA A 274 2.15 12.17 9.18
C ALA A 274 3.51 12.05 9.88
N ASP A 275 4.21 13.17 10.05
CA ASP A 275 5.50 13.20 10.74
C ASP A 275 5.37 12.84 12.22
N GLU A 276 4.36 13.40 12.90
CA GLU A 276 4.09 13.08 14.30
C GLU A 276 3.69 11.61 14.48
N PHE A 277 2.79 11.11 13.64
CA PHE A 277 2.39 9.71 13.67
C PHE A 277 3.58 8.78 13.40
N THR A 278 4.43 9.10 12.43
CA THR A 278 5.60 8.28 12.14
C THR A 278 6.54 8.20 13.34
N ARG A 279 6.76 9.32 14.07
CA ARG A 279 7.56 9.33 15.31
C ARG A 279 6.93 8.48 16.41
N ASP A 280 5.62 8.62 16.61
CA ASP A 280 4.88 7.83 17.61
C ASP A 280 4.93 6.33 17.29
N LEU A 281 4.74 5.96 16.03
CA LEU A 281 4.88 4.58 15.57
C LEU A 281 6.29 4.04 15.89
N MET A 282 7.35 4.81 15.55
CA MET A 282 8.71 4.38 15.80
C MET A 282 9.00 4.21 17.29
N ARG A 283 8.43 5.05 18.16
CA ARG A 283 8.52 4.91 19.61
C ARG A 283 7.89 3.60 20.07
N VAL A 284 6.65 3.32 19.66
CA VAL A 284 5.93 2.09 20.02
C VAL A 284 6.67 0.84 19.51
N LEU A 285 7.21 0.88 18.28
CA LEU A 285 7.97 -0.24 17.72
C LEU A 285 9.25 -0.53 18.51
N LYS A 286 9.94 0.51 19.00
CA LYS A 286 11.12 0.37 19.85
C LYS A 286 10.76 -0.17 21.24
N GLU A 287 9.74 0.40 21.90
CA GLU A 287 9.28 -0.03 23.23
C GLU A 287 8.83 -1.51 23.24
N LYS A 288 8.15 -1.95 22.18
CA LYS A 288 7.73 -3.35 22.02
C LYS A 288 8.85 -4.27 21.52
N THR A 289 10.06 -3.78 21.35
CA THR A 289 11.22 -4.54 20.83
C THR A 289 10.93 -5.19 19.46
N LEU A 290 10.06 -4.57 18.67
CA LEU A 290 9.62 -5.11 17.38
C LEU A 290 10.63 -4.88 16.25
N LEU A 291 11.61 -4.00 16.45
CA LEU A 291 12.68 -3.70 15.49
C LEU A 291 14.01 -4.35 15.84
N CYS A 292 14.03 -5.31 16.78
CA CYS A 292 15.18 -6.16 17.02
C CYS A 292 15.24 -7.27 15.95
N LEU A 293 16.41 -7.41 15.33
CA LEU A 293 16.75 -8.50 14.40
C LEU A 293 17.18 -9.74 15.17
#